data_49bbac10e1f30f4f96e9f33d1df7d993
#
_entry.id   49bbac10e1f30f4f96e9f33d1df7d993
#
_cell.length_a   1.000
_cell.length_b   1.000
_cell.length_c   1.000
_cell.angle_alpha   90.00
_cell.angle_beta   90.00
_cell.angle_gamma   90.00
#
_symmetry.space_group_name_H-M   'P 1'
#
loop_
_entity.id
_entity.type
_entity.pdbx_description
1 polymer ?
#
loop_
_entity_poly.entity_id
_entity_poly.type
_entity_poly.pdbx_seq_one_letter_code
_entity_poly.pdbx_strand_id
1 'polypeptide(L)'
;MAIEPFLLNGMSDIPALDWDALACPEAAPRPIDPFTTHRFLSALDQSGSTGPDTGWQTRPLILRDQAVCAALPLYVKNHSQGEYIFDHGWAQGFDRAGGQYYPKLQAAVPFTPATGRRFLCAPDLRKPLLEAAIGLTEQNKLSSLHITFCTEDEAETLAGHHGLLHRITQQFHWENRGYGSFDEFLGDLSSRKRKMIRKERETARAAGLTITALTGDQIQPGHWDAFWGFYQDTGSRKWGTPYLSRAFFDCVQATMRDDALLVLAFDGSRPVAGALNFIGRDTLFGRYWGCSEDHPCLHFELCYYQAIDWAIANGLSRVEAGAQGEHKLARGYLPTPVHSLHWIADPAFRGAVARYLVEERRAVDQEIEVLTAYGPFRRVDSED
;
A
#
# COMPACT_ATOMS: atom_id res chain seq x y z
N MET A 1 -7.61 31.28 17.68
CA MET A 1 -8.83 31.09 16.83
C MET A 1 -9.20 29.62 16.92
N ALA A 2 -10.45 29.27 16.65
CA ALA A 2 -10.87 27.87 16.70
C ALA A 2 -10.39 27.14 15.43
N ILE A 3 -9.89 25.92 15.58
CA ILE A 3 -9.57 25.05 14.45
C ILE A 3 -10.89 24.55 13.85
N GLU A 4 -11.08 24.73 12.55
CA GLU A 4 -12.32 24.37 11.87
C GLU A 4 -12.09 23.28 10.82
N PRO A 5 -13.00 22.30 10.70
CA PRO A 5 -12.93 21.26 9.68
C PRO A 5 -13.53 21.74 8.35
N PHE A 6 -12.85 21.42 7.24
CA PHE A 6 -13.32 21.64 5.87
C PHE A 6 -13.23 20.37 5.06
N LEU A 7 -14.32 20.02 4.38
CA LEU A 7 -14.39 18.89 3.46
C LEU A 7 -14.20 19.41 2.03
N LEU A 8 -13.16 18.93 1.36
CA LEU A 8 -12.83 19.30 -0.01
C LEU A 8 -13.56 18.41 -1.03
N ASN A 9 -13.68 18.86 -2.28
CA ASN A 9 -14.30 18.06 -3.35
C ASN A 9 -13.31 17.21 -4.14
N GLY A 10 -12.02 17.46 -3.99
CA GLY A 10 -10.92 16.74 -4.62
C GLY A 10 -9.58 17.33 -4.25
N MET A 11 -8.52 16.74 -4.75
CA MET A 11 -7.15 17.23 -4.50
C MET A 11 -6.86 18.57 -5.18
N SER A 12 -7.65 18.97 -6.18
CA SER A 12 -7.54 20.31 -6.81
C SER A 12 -7.94 21.46 -5.92
N ASP A 13 -8.69 21.21 -4.83
CA ASP A 13 -9.18 22.26 -3.92
C ASP A 13 -8.15 22.70 -2.90
N ILE A 14 -6.95 22.09 -2.88
CA ILE A 14 -5.85 22.43 -1.98
C ILE A 14 -4.55 22.59 -2.76
N PRO A 15 -3.76 23.64 -2.50
CA PRO A 15 -2.42 23.78 -3.09
C PRO A 15 -1.49 22.63 -2.68
N ALA A 16 -0.68 22.15 -3.62
CA ALA A 16 0.28 21.08 -3.36
C ALA A 16 1.24 21.40 -2.21
N LEU A 17 1.69 22.65 -2.11
CA LEU A 17 2.59 23.09 -1.03
C LEU A 17 1.95 22.97 0.35
N ASP A 18 0.66 23.31 0.49
CA ASP A 18 -0.04 23.23 1.78
C ASP A 18 -0.26 21.78 2.21
N TRP A 19 -0.61 20.91 1.26
CA TRP A 19 -0.77 19.47 1.52
C TRP A 19 0.56 18.80 1.84
N ASP A 20 1.58 19.01 0.99
CA ASP A 20 2.88 18.34 1.12
C ASP A 20 3.67 18.85 2.33
N ALA A 21 3.42 20.05 2.83
CA ALA A 21 3.95 20.50 4.12
C ALA A 21 3.51 19.59 5.30
N LEU A 22 2.34 18.94 5.19
CA LEU A 22 1.83 17.98 6.17
C LEU A 22 2.21 16.54 5.83
N ALA A 23 2.14 16.17 4.56
CA ALA A 23 2.46 14.82 4.09
C ALA A 23 3.96 14.51 4.14
N CYS A 24 4.80 15.52 3.86
CA CYS A 24 6.26 15.42 3.78
C CYS A 24 6.93 16.50 4.64
N PRO A 25 6.72 16.51 5.98
CA PRO A 25 7.20 17.60 6.85
C PRO A 25 8.72 17.66 6.97
N GLU A 26 9.43 16.61 6.56
CA GLU A 26 10.89 16.58 6.64
C GLU A 26 11.53 17.13 5.36
N ALA A 27 12.51 17.96 5.54
CA ALA A 27 13.36 18.48 4.46
C ALA A 27 14.30 17.37 3.94
N ALA A 28 13.76 16.43 3.17
CA ALA A 28 14.51 15.33 2.59
C ALA A 28 14.26 15.23 1.07
N PRO A 29 15.20 14.66 0.30
CA PRO A 29 15.07 14.54 -1.15
C PRO A 29 13.85 13.73 -1.60
N ARG A 30 13.39 12.78 -0.74
CA ARG A 30 12.22 11.93 -1.00
C ARG A 30 11.32 11.85 0.22
N PRO A 31 9.99 11.74 0.03
CA PRO A 31 9.06 11.46 1.11
C PRO A 31 9.26 10.06 1.67
N ILE A 32 8.93 9.84 2.94
CA ILE A 32 8.88 8.48 3.51
C ILE A 32 7.83 7.66 2.75
N ASP A 33 6.64 8.22 2.58
CA ASP A 33 5.51 7.62 1.87
C ASP A 33 5.20 8.43 0.60
N PRO A 34 5.52 7.94 -0.60
CA PRO A 34 5.22 8.64 -1.84
C PRO A 34 3.71 8.71 -2.13
N PHE A 35 2.90 7.85 -1.52
CA PHE A 35 1.48 7.67 -1.83
C PHE A 35 0.57 8.71 -1.17
N THR A 36 1.00 9.30 -0.06
CA THR A 36 0.26 10.38 0.61
C THR A 36 0.59 11.77 0.07
N THR A 37 1.53 11.89 -0.85
CA THR A 37 1.87 13.18 -1.49
C THR A 37 0.72 13.71 -2.33
N HIS A 38 0.63 15.04 -2.43
CA HIS A 38 -0.38 15.71 -3.27
C HIS A 38 -0.32 15.19 -4.72
N ARG A 39 0.88 15.06 -5.30
CA ARG A 39 1.07 14.60 -6.69
C ARG A 39 0.51 13.20 -6.94
N PHE A 40 0.65 12.25 -5.99
CA PHE A 40 0.13 10.90 -6.14
C PHE A 40 -1.41 10.88 -6.06
N LEU A 41 -1.98 11.53 -5.03
CA LEU A 41 -3.42 11.59 -4.85
C LEU A 41 -4.10 12.37 -5.98
N SER A 42 -3.49 13.48 -6.45
CA SER A 42 -3.96 14.21 -7.61
C SER A 42 -3.88 13.40 -8.90
N ALA A 43 -2.86 12.54 -9.08
CA ALA A 43 -2.78 11.65 -10.24
C ALA A 43 -3.95 10.67 -10.28
N LEU A 44 -4.41 10.16 -9.13
CA LEU A 44 -5.60 9.31 -9.06
C LEU A 44 -6.88 10.05 -9.46
N ASP A 45 -7.05 11.29 -8.98
CA ASP A 45 -8.21 12.12 -9.32
C ASP A 45 -8.21 12.54 -10.79
N GLN A 46 -7.11 13.13 -11.27
CA GLN A 46 -6.99 13.66 -12.63
C GLN A 46 -7.10 12.58 -13.70
N SER A 47 -6.64 11.38 -13.39
CA SER A 47 -6.73 10.25 -14.31
C SER A 47 -8.12 9.60 -14.33
N GLY A 48 -9.06 10.01 -13.46
CA GLY A 48 -10.34 9.35 -13.29
C GLY A 48 -10.24 7.94 -12.69
N SER A 49 -9.11 7.59 -12.07
CA SER A 49 -8.96 6.34 -11.32
C SER A 49 -9.77 6.39 -10.02
N THR A 50 -9.94 7.58 -9.43
CA THR A 50 -10.90 7.89 -8.36
C THR A 50 -11.93 8.89 -8.87
N GLY A 51 -13.11 8.90 -8.25
CA GLY A 51 -14.22 9.78 -8.62
C GLY A 51 -15.59 9.15 -8.31
N PRO A 52 -16.70 9.87 -8.56
CA PRO A 52 -18.05 9.42 -8.22
C PRO A 52 -18.42 8.06 -8.81
N ASP A 53 -18.04 7.82 -10.07
CA ASP A 53 -18.42 6.63 -10.84
C ASP A 53 -17.54 5.41 -10.53
N THR A 54 -16.43 5.61 -9.81
CA THR A 54 -15.49 4.52 -9.46
C THR A 54 -15.81 3.88 -8.11
N GLY A 55 -16.75 4.46 -7.35
CA GLY A 55 -17.00 4.08 -5.95
C GLY A 55 -15.90 4.52 -4.96
N TRP A 56 -14.96 5.35 -5.41
CA TRP A 56 -13.95 6.05 -4.60
C TRP A 56 -14.10 7.56 -4.79
N GLN A 57 -15.14 8.15 -4.22
CA GLN A 57 -15.36 9.58 -4.34
C GLN A 57 -14.41 10.35 -3.41
N THR A 58 -13.47 11.08 -3.98
CA THR A 58 -12.48 11.86 -3.26
C THR A 58 -13.12 12.97 -2.45
N ARG A 59 -12.83 13.02 -1.16
CA ARG A 59 -13.34 14.00 -0.18
C ARG A 59 -12.30 14.28 0.90
N PRO A 60 -11.14 14.88 0.60
CA PRO A 60 -10.13 15.15 1.61
C PRO A 60 -10.70 16.02 2.73
N LEU A 61 -10.42 15.64 3.98
CA LEU A 61 -10.78 16.43 5.15
C LEU A 61 -9.55 17.18 5.64
N ILE A 62 -9.69 18.48 5.86
CA ILE A 62 -8.61 19.30 6.43
C ILE A 62 -9.09 20.01 7.69
N LEU A 63 -8.15 20.29 8.58
CA LEU A 63 -8.34 21.25 9.66
C LEU A 63 -7.54 22.50 9.35
N ARG A 64 -8.18 23.64 9.56
CA ARG A 64 -7.58 24.97 9.31
C ARG A 64 -7.81 25.89 10.51
N ASP A 65 -6.75 26.60 10.90
CA ASP A 65 -6.79 27.81 11.70
C ASP A 65 -6.46 29.01 10.75
N GLN A 66 -5.32 29.58 10.78
CA GLN A 66 -4.90 30.58 9.75
C GLN A 66 -4.40 29.89 8.48
N ALA A 67 -3.76 28.73 8.65
CA ALA A 67 -3.29 27.86 7.58
C ALA A 67 -3.83 26.43 7.78
N VAL A 68 -3.67 25.58 6.80
CA VAL A 68 -3.97 24.16 6.93
C VAL A 68 -3.00 23.55 7.93
N CYS A 69 -3.52 22.92 9.00
CA CYS A 69 -2.72 22.34 10.08
C CYS A 69 -2.88 20.83 10.23
N ALA A 70 -3.89 20.24 9.60
CA ALA A 70 -4.09 18.80 9.54
C ALA A 70 -4.82 18.40 8.25
N ALA A 71 -4.56 17.20 7.75
CA ALA A 71 -5.24 16.64 6.59
C ALA A 71 -5.42 15.13 6.71
N LEU A 72 -6.51 14.61 6.12
CA LEU A 72 -6.84 13.21 6.05
C LEU A 72 -7.25 12.89 4.60
N PRO A 73 -6.56 11.97 3.89
CA PRO A 73 -6.99 11.50 2.57
C PRO A 73 -8.27 10.65 2.73
N LEU A 74 -9.42 11.26 2.49
CA LEU A 74 -10.73 10.71 2.80
C LEU A 74 -11.56 10.51 1.53
N TYR A 75 -12.34 9.43 1.51
CA TYR A 75 -13.18 9.01 0.38
C TYR A 75 -14.55 8.56 0.87
N VAL A 76 -15.60 8.86 0.09
CA VAL A 76 -16.89 8.19 0.22
C VAL A 76 -16.87 6.94 -0.64
N LYS A 77 -17.20 5.79 -0.04
CA LYS A 77 -17.12 4.47 -0.65
C LYS A 77 -18.49 3.84 -0.82
N ASN A 78 -18.77 3.36 -2.03
CA ASN A 78 -20.01 2.64 -2.35
C ASN A 78 -19.81 1.11 -2.41
N HIS A 79 -18.57 0.63 -2.26
CA HIS A 79 -18.18 -0.79 -2.21
C HIS A 79 -16.80 -0.91 -1.55
N SER A 80 -16.37 -2.12 -1.20
CA SER A 80 -15.05 -2.37 -0.57
C SER A 80 -13.95 -2.83 -1.53
N GLN A 81 -14.12 -2.64 -2.84
CA GLN A 81 -13.08 -2.99 -3.82
C GLN A 81 -11.93 -1.99 -3.76
N GLY A 82 -10.71 -2.50 -3.91
CA GLY A 82 -9.48 -1.71 -3.96
C GLY A 82 -8.95 -1.24 -2.59
N GLU A 83 -9.54 -1.70 -1.48
CA GLU A 83 -9.14 -1.32 -0.10
C GLU A 83 -8.04 -2.22 0.46
N TYR A 84 -8.00 -3.50 0.06
CA TYR A 84 -7.08 -4.55 0.51
C TYR A 84 -7.13 -4.90 2.00
N ILE A 85 -7.98 -4.24 2.79
CA ILE A 85 -8.42 -4.66 4.11
C ILE A 85 -9.87 -5.13 3.93
N PHE A 86 -10.06 -6.46 3.88
CA PHE A 86 -11.33 -7.05 3.48
C PHE A 86 -12.36 -6.99 4.61
N ASP A 87 -13.47 -6.30 4.37
CA ASP A 87 -14.61 -6.16 5.27
C ASP A 87 -15.93 -6.70 4.67
N HIS A 88 -15.83 -7.50 3.59
CA HIS A 88 -17.00 -8.07 2.91
C HIS A 88 -17.91 -8.90 3.86
N GLY A 89 -17.29 -9.64 4.81
CA GLY A 89 -18.02 -10.39 5.82
C GLY A 89 -18.82 -9.47 6.75
N TRP A 90 -18.30 -8.29 7.08
CA TRP A 90 -18.98 -7.28 7.89
C TRP A 90 -20.17 -6.70 7.11
N ALA A 91 -19.95 -6.32 5.84
CA ALA A 91 -21.01 -5.80 4.98
C ALA A 91 -22.16 -6.79 4.87
N GLN A 92 -21.87 -8.06 4.54
CA GLN A 92 -22.88 -9.11 4.44
C GLN A 92 -23.60 -9.38 5.77
N GLY A 93 -22.87 -9.34 6.89
CA GLY A 93 -23.43 -9.54 8.22
C GLY A 93 -24.41 -8.42 8.59
N PHE A 94 -24.02 -7.18 8.30
CA PHE A 94 -24.86 -6.01 8.58
C PHE A 94 -26.12 -5.96 7.71
N ASP A 95 -25.98 -6.25 6.41
CA ASP A 95 -27.12 -6.33 5.47
C ASP A 95 -28.12 -7.42 5.88
N ARG A 96 -27.65 -8.60 6.31
CA ARG A 96 -28.51 -9.68 6.84
C ARG A 96 -29.23 -9.28 8.12
N ALA A 97 -28.66 -8.38 8.91
CA ALA A 97 -29.30 -7.82 10.11
C ALA A 97 -30.27 -6.67 9.79
N GLY A 98 -30.49 -6.35 8.50
CA GLY A 98 -31.39 -5.27 8.04
C GLY A 98 -30.72 -3.89 8.03
N GLY A 99 -29.40 -3.81 8.20
CA GLY A 99 -28.64 -2.58 8.09
C GLY A 99 -28.27 -2.26 6.64
N GLN A 100 -27.75 -1.06 6.41
CA GLN A 100 -27.19 -0.61 5.14
C GLN A 100 -25.71 -0.27 5.33
N TYR A 101 -24.81 -1.10 4.76
CA TYR A 101 -23.37 -0.93 4.98
C TYR A 101 -22.77 0.19 4.14
N TYR A 102 -23.22 0.38 2.92
CA TYR A 102 -22.75 1.45 2.03
C TYR A 102 -23.81 2.56 1.89
N PRO A 103 -23.38 3.82 1.73
CA PRO A 103 -22.01 4.30 1.67
C PRO A 103 -21.32 4.37 3.03
N LYS A 104 -19.97 4.33 3.01
CA LYS A 104 -19.09 4.47 4.18
C LYS A 104 -17.98 5.50 3.90
N LEU A 105 -17.31 6.00 4.94
CA LEU A 105 -16.07 6.78 4.79
C LEU A 105 -14.83 5.89 4.87
N GLN A 106 -13.83 6.23 4.07
CA GLN A 106 -12.57 5.53 4.00
C GLN A 106 -11.40 6.53 3.99
N ALA A 107 -10.60 6.56 5.06
CA ALA A 107 -9.31 7.23 5.07
C ALA A 107 -8.23 6.23 4.63
N ALA A 108 -7.71 6.41 3.43
CA ALA A 108 -6.78 5.48 2.79
C ALA A 108 -6.05 6.13 1.62
N VAL A 109 -5.06 5.43 1.09
CA VAL A 109 -4.59 5.68 -0.28
C VAL A 109 -5.26 4.64 -1.19
N PRO A 110 -6.05 5.05 -2.20
CA PRO A 110 -6.76 4.13 -3.07
C PRO A 110 -5.83 3.14 -3.77
N PHE A 111 -6.26 1.90 -3.88
CA PHE A 111 -5.56 0.82 -4.59
C PHE A 111 -4.15 0.52 -4.07
N THR A 112 -3.80 1.00 -2.86
CA THR A 112 -2.42 1.01 -2.36
C THR A 112 -2.35 0.37 -0.97
N PRO A 113 -2.08 -0.95 -0.87
CA PRO A 113 -1.90 -1.65 0.39
C PRO A 113 -0.47 -1.43 0.93
N ALA A 114 -0.14 -0.20 1.27
CA ALA A 114 1.11 0.19 1.87
C ALA A 114 0.85 0.93 3.18
N THR A 115 1.61 0.59 4.22
CA THR A 115 1.54 1.27 5.52
C THR A 115 2.13 2.67 5.40
N GLY A 116 1.41 3.66 5.92
CA GLY A 116 1.86 5.04 5.96
C GLY A 116 0.94 5.91 6.81
N ARG A 117 1.36 7.14 7.06
CA ARG A 117 0.56 8.09 7.81
C ARG A 117 -0.77 8.35 7.11
N ARG A 118 -1.86 8.31 7.87
CA ARG A 118 -3.18 8.71 7.39
C ARG A 118 -3.58 10.05 7.98
N PHE A 119 -3.19 10.31 9.22
CA PHE A 119 -3.34 11.60 9.88
C PHE A 119 -2.13 12.48 9.55
N LEU A 120 -2.24 13.29 8.51
CA LEU A 120 -1.18 14.20 8.05
C LEU A 120 -1.20 15.45 8.92
N CYS A 121 -0.68 15.34 10.15
CA CYS A 121 -0.66 16.38 11.15
C CYS A 121 0.34 16.09 12.27
N ALA A 122 0.51 17.04 13.17
CA ALA A 122 1.16 16.83 14.45
C ALA A 122 0.32 15.87 15.34
N PRO A 123 0.94 15.11 16.25
CA PRO A 123 0.24 14.08 17.05
C PRO A 123 -0.95 14.59 17.85
N ASP A 124 -0.89 15.82 18.37
CA ASP A 124 -1.96 16.47 19.16
C ASP A 124 -3.21 16.79 18.34
N LEU A 125 -3.09 16.90 17.01
CA LEU A 125 -4.20 17.15 16.09
C LEU A 125 -4.88 15.88 15.57
N ARG A 126 -4.34 14.69 15.84
CA ARG A 126 -4.93 13.42 15.39
C ARG A 126 -6.33 13.21 15.94
N LYS A 127 -6.55 13.46 17.25
CA LYS A 127 -7.87 13.31 17.87
C LYS A 127 -8.89 14.31 17.31
N PRO A 128 -8.62 15.63 17.25
CA PRO A 128 -9.51 16.58 16.60
C PRO A 128 -9.86 16.21 15.16
N LEU A 129 -8.90 15.75 14.37
CA LEU A 129 -9.15 15.32 12.99
C LEU A 129 -10.01 14.06 12.90
N LEU A 130 -9.81 13.09 13.80
CA LEU A 130 -10.66 11.90 13.93
C LEU A 130 -12.10 12.28 14.33
N GLU A 131 -12.26 13.17 15.31
CA GLU A 131 -13.56 13.66 15.77
C GLU A 131 -14.33 14.35 14.65
N ALA A 132 -13.65 15.16 13.84
CA ALA A 132 -14.25 15.77 12.67
C ALA A 132 -14.71 14.72 11.63
N ALA A 133 -13.91 13.68 11.38
CA ALA A 133 -14.26 12.61 10.46
C ALA A 133 -15.45 11.74 10.98
N ILE A 134 -15.50 11.46 12.28
CA ILE A 134 -16.63 10.78 12.92
C ILE A 134 -17.88 11.65 12.82
N GLY A 135 -17.79 12.94 13.13
CA GLY A 135 -18.89 13.89 13.02
C GLY A 135 -19.48 13.96 11.60
N LEU A 136 -18.62 13.94 10.58
CA LEU A 136 -19.04 13.86 9.17
C LEU A 136 -19.80 12.55 8.88
N THR A 137 -19.33 11.44 9.43
CA THR A 137 -19.99 10.12 9.27
C THR A 137 -21.40 10.15 9.86
N GLU A 138 -21.55 10.70 11.08
CA GLU A 138 -22.84 10.81 11.77
C GLU A 138 -23.80 11.78 11.08
N GLN A 139 -23.33 12.98 10.72
CA GLN A 139 -24.14 14.01 10.05
C GLN A 139 -24.71 13.53 8.71
N ASN A 140 -23.92 12.73 7.97
CA ASN A 140 -24.34 12.19 6.68
C ASN A 140 -25.00 10.80 6.80
N LYS A 141 -25.22 10.30 8.02
CA LYS A 141 -25.84 8.99 8.29
C LYS A 141 -25.15 7.84 7.56
N LEU A 142 -23.81 7.91 7.47
CA LEU A 142 -23.00 6.84 6.88
C LEU A 142 -22.82 5.71 7.89
N SER A 143 -22.58 4.49 7.41
CA SER A 143 -22.49 3.31 8.28
C SER A 143 -21.24 3.28 9.15
N SER A 144 -20.15 3.81 8.64
CA SER A 144 -18.82 3.63 9.28
C SER A 144 -17.75 4.57 8.70
N LEU A 145 -16.67 4.70 9.45
CA LEU A 145 -15.39 5.29 9.03
C LEU A 145 -14.29 4.25 9.21
N HIS A 146 -13.53 4.01 8.15
CA HIS A 146 -12.38 3.10 8.16
C HIS A 146 -11.09 3.87 7.86
N ILE A 147 -10.05 3.62 8.65
CA ILE A 147 -8.69 4.15 8.44
C ILE A 147 -7.79 2.93 8.21
N THR A 148 -7.39 2.68 6.96
CA THR A 148 -6.66 1.46 6.61
C THR A 148 -5.20 1.71 6.32
N PHE A 149 -4.33 0.74 6.67
CA PHE A 149 -2.88 0.83 6.54
C PHE A 149 -2.28 2.06 7.22
N CYS A 150 -2.84 2.46 8.37
CA CYS A 150 -2.25 3.50 9.21
C CYS A 150 -0.97 2.98 9.90
N THR A 151 -0.16 3.90 10.41
CA THR A 151 1.02 3.52 11.20
C THR A 151 0.62 2.91 12.54
N GLU A 152 1.51 2.11 13.13
CA GLU A 152 1.30 1.54 14.46
C GLU A 152 1.07 2.63 15.51
N ASP A 153 1.88 3.69 15.49
CA ASP A 153 1.75 4.86 16.37
C ASP A 153 0.39 5.57 16.25
N GLU A 154 -0.15 5.71 15.03
CA GLU A 154 -1.50 6.23 14.83
C GLU A 154 -2.55 5.28 15.43
N ALA A 155 -2.39 3.98 15.21
CA ALA A 155 -3.32 2.97 15.70
C ALA A 155 -3.32 2.90 17.22
N GLU A 156 -2.16 2.87 17.88
CA GLU A 156 -2.02 2.85 19.35
C GLU A 156 -2.56 4.12 20.01
N THR A 157 -2.26 5.29 19.41
CA THR A 157 -2.70 6.58 19.94
C THR A 157 -4.22 6.75 19.89
N LEU A 158 -4.88 6.19 18.86
CA LEU A 158 -6.29 6.42 18.58
C LEU A 158 -7.21 5.25 18.95
N ALA A 159 -6.67 4.05 19.17
CA ALA A 159 -7.47 2.87 19.52
C ALA A 159 -8.33 3.12 20.76
N GLY A 160 -9.61 2.74 20.67
CA GLY A 160 -10.58 2.93 21.74
C GLY A 160 -11.17 4.34 21.85
N HIS A 161 -10.55 5.37 21.24
CA HIS A 161 -11.07 6.73 21.26
C HIS A 161 -12.42 6.77 20.49
N HIS A 162 -13.47 7.29 21.13
CA HIS A 162 -14.87 7.26 20.62
C HIS A 162 -15.36 5.86 20.19
N GLY A 163 -14.82 4.78 20.76
CA GLY A 163 -15.18 3.41 20.40
C GLY A 163 -14.57 2.94 19.06
N LEU A 164 -13.48 3.56 18.63
CA LEU A 164 -12.68 3.15 17.46
C LEU A 164 -12.07 1.77 17.70
N LEU A 165 -12.31 0.84 16.79
CA LEU A 165 -11.85 -0.54 16.87
C LEU A 165 -10.51 -0.67 16.15
N HIS A 166 -9.53 -1.31 16.77
CA HIS A 166 -8.23 -1.59 16.18
C HIS A 166 -8.21 -3.01 15.60
N ARG A 167 -7.92 -3.12 14.30
CA ARG A 167 -7.74 -4.38 13.57
C ARG A 167 -6.29 -4.53 13.15
N ILE A 168 -5.74 -5.73 13.33
CA ILE A 168 -4.43 -6.14 12.84
C ILE A 168 -4.61 -7.20 11.78
N THR A 169 -3.91 -7.04 10.66
CA THR A 169 -3.74 -8.04 9.62
C THR A 169 -2.25 -8.20 9.33
N GLN A 170 -1.85 -8.98 8.33
CA GLN A 170 -0.44 -9.15 8.01
C GLN A 170 -0.14 -8.95 6.54
N GLN A 171 1.08 -8.50 6.26
CA GLN A 171 1.72 -8.48 4.95
C GLN A 171 3.09 -9.14 5.04
N PHE A 172 3.83 -9.21 3.93
CA PHE A 172 5.17 -9.77 3.89
C PHE A 172 6.15 -8.69 3.43
N HIS A 173 7.09 -8.33 4.32
CA HIS A 173 8.14 -7.35 4.05
C HIS A 173 9.52 -8.02 4.08
N TRP A 174 10.39 -7.57 3.19
CA TRP A 174 11.80 -7.86 3.26
C TRP A 174 12.53 -6.70 3.95
N GLU A 175 13.34 -7.04 4.95
CA GLU A 175 14.13 -6.07 5.71
C GLU A 175 15.62 -6.23 5.36
N ASN A 176 16.28 -5.13 5.07
CA ASN A 176 17.74 -5.11 4.91
C ASN A 176 18.41 -5.13 6.29
N ARG A 177 18.99 -6.26 6.64
CA ARG A 177 19.72 -6.46 7.90
C ARG A 177 21.18 -5.97 7.84
N GLY A 178 21.47 -5.00 6.98
CA GLY A 178 22.81 -4.48 6.76
C GLY A 178 23.55 -5.18 5.61
N TYR A 179 22.82 -5.83 4.70
CA TYR A 179 23.42 -6.45 3.53
C TYR A 179 23.97 -5.40 2.57
N GLY A 180 25.24 -5.55 2.19
CA GLY A 180 25.89 -4.75 1.14
C GLY A 180 25.78 -5.37 -0.25
N SER A 181 25.27 -6.62 -0.36
CA SER A 181 25.09 -7.33 -1.62
C SER A 181 23.96 -8.38 -1.52
N PHE A 182 23.44 -8.77 -2.68
CA PHE A 182 22.45 -9.87 -2.74
C PHE A 182 23.07 -11.22 -2.30
N ASP A 183 24.37 -11.43 -2.51
CA ASP A 183 25.05 -12.64 -2.05
C ASP A 183 25.18 -12.69 -0.52
N GLU A 184 25.37 -11.56 0.15
CA GLU A 184 25.31 -11.49 1.62
C GLU A 184 23.91 -11.82 2.12
N PHE A 185 22.85 -11.27 1.51
CA PHE A 185 21.49 -11.66 1.82
C PHE A 185 21.26 -13.17 1.63
N LEU A 186 21.69 -13.74 0.50
CA LEU A 186 21.65 -15.18 0.27
C LEU A 186 22.44 -15.96 1.34
N GLY A 187 23.55 -15.38 1.80
CA GLY A 187 24.39 -15.92 2.86
C GLY A 187 23.64 -16.15 4.17
N ASP A 188 22.69 -15.28 4.50
CA ASP A 188 21.87 -15.36 5.72
C ASP A 188 20.73 -16.40 5.63
N LEU A 189 20.44 -16.88 4.43
CA LEU A 189 19.41 -17.90 4.22
C LEU A 189 19.91 -19.31 4.47
N SER A 190 18.98 -20.22 4.82
CA SER A 190 19.25 -21.65 4.87
C SER A 190 19.75 -22.17 3.52
N SER A 191 20.63 -23.20 3.53
CA SER A 191 21.24 -23.76 2.31
C SER A 191 20.21 -24.17 1.24
N ARG A 192 19.07 -24.72 1.66
CA ARG A 192 17.98 -25.12 0.77
C ARG A 192 17.36 -23.91 0.07
N LYS A 193 17.05 -22.83 0.80
CA LYS A 193 16.44 -21.62 0.27
C LYS A 193 17.38 -20.84 -0.64
N ARG A 194 18.64 -20.72 -0.25
CA ARG A 194 19.71 -20.13 -1.08
C ARG A 194 19.85 -20.85 -2.43
N LYS A 195 19.88 -22.19 -2.42
CA LYS A 195 19.95 -22.98 -3.66
C LYS A 195 18.71 -22.79 -4.54
N MET A 196 17.54 -22.74 -3.93
CA MET A 196 16.27 -22.50 -4.61
C MET A 196 16.29 -21.14 -5.34
N ILE A 197 16.63 -20.07 -4.63
CA ILE A 197 16.65 -18.71 -5.20
C ILE A 197 17.67 -18.61 -6.34
N ARG A 198 18.88 -19.16 -6.17
CA ARG A 198 19.90 -19.18 -7.24
C ARG A 198 19.37 -19.89 -8.49
N LYS A 199 18.72 -21.03 -8.33
CA LYS A 199 18.13 -21.78 -9.45
C LYS A 199 16.99 -21.02 -10.13
N GLU A 200 16.14 -20.33 -9.36
CA GLU A 200 15.07 -19.50 -9.93
C GLU A 200 15.63 -18.35 -10.76
N ARG A 201 16.67 -17.66 -10.27
CA ARG A 201 17.38 -16.59 -11.01
C ARG A 201 18.07 -17.13 -12.26
N GLU A 202 18.73 -18.28 -12.19
CA GLU A 202 19.31 -18.95 -13.36
C GLU A 202 18.26 -19.29 -14.39
N THR A 203 17.11 -19.82 -13.97
CA THR A 203 16.00 -20.18 -14.85
C THR A 203 15.43 -18.96 -15.57
N ALA A 204 15.22 -17.86 -14.86
CA ALA A 204 14.74 -16.60 -15.45
C ALA A 204 15.74 -16.03 -16.47
N ARG A 205 17.05 -16.07 -16.17
CA ARG A 205 18.12 -15.64 -17.07
C ARG A 205 18.27 -16.52 -18.32
N ALA A 206 18.01 -17.83 -18.16
CA ALA A 206 18.10 -18.80 -19.28
C ALA A 206 17.01 -18.56 -20.34
N ALA A 207 15.99 -17.74 -20.07
CA ALA A 207 14.98 -17.34 -21.06
C ALA A 207 15.56 -16.41 -22.16
N GLY A 208 16.80 -15.96 -22.05
CA GLY A 208 17.44 -15.06 -23.03
C GLY A 208 16.93 -13.62 -23.00
N LEU A 209 16.14 -13.25 -21.98
CA LEU A 209 15.60 -11.91 -21.83
C LEU A 209 16.62 -10.96 -21.20
N THR A 210 16.63 -9.70 -21.65
CA THR A 210 17.36 -8.62 -20.99
C THR A 210 16.47 -7.97 -19.96
N ILE A 211 16.91 -7.93 -18.69
CA ILE A 211 16.18 -7.31 -17.58
C ILE A 211 16.83 -5.97 -17.25
N THR A 212 16.04 -4.90 -17.22
CA THR A 212 16.52 -3.55 -16.95
C THR A 212 15.64 -2.88 -15.90
N ALA A 213 16.27 -2.30 -14.87
CA ALA A 213 15.64 -1.45 -13.88
C ALA A 213 15.75 0.01 -14.32
N LEU A 214 14.63 0.66 -14.55
CA LEU A 214 14.52 2.03 -15.09
C LEU A 214 13.94 2.96 -14.03
N THR A 215 14.53 4.15 -13.89
CA THR A 215 14.02 5.21 -13.02
C THR A 215 14.31 6.59 -13.64
N GLY A 216 13.55 7.62 -13.25
CA GLY A 216 13.75 8.98 -13.72
C GLY A 216 13.70 9.11 -15.24
N ASP A 217 14.67 9.79 -15.82
CA ASP A 217 14.77 10.04 -17.28
C ASP A 217 14.95 8.77 -18.14
N GLN A 218 15.30 7.65 -17.53
CA GLN A 218 15.38 6.37 -18.22
C GLN A 218 14.00 5.83 -18.61
N ILE A 219 12.95 6.21 -17.85
CA ILE A 219 11.57 5.80 -18.16
C ILE A 219 11.02 6.69 -19.28
N GLN A 220 10.77 6.07 -20.42
CA GLN A 220 10.21 6.74 -21.60
C GLN A 220 8.71 6.44 -21.72
N PRO A 221 7.91 7.30 -22.41
CA PRO A 221 6.46 7.07 -22.61
C PRO A 221 6.11 5.69 -23.15
N GLY A 222 6.89 5.15 -24.09
CA GLY A 222 6.67 3.81 -24.64
C GLY A 222 6.82 2.67 -23.62
N HIS A 223 7.59 2.88 -22.54
CA HIS A 223 7.66 1.89 -21.45
C HIS A 223 6.33 1.82 -20.69
N TRP A 224 5.63 2.94 -20.50
CA TRP A 224 4.31 2.98 -19.90
C TRP A 224 3.24 2.34 -20.77
N ASP A 225 3.33 2.49 -22.11
CA ASP A 225 2.41 1.84 -23.04
C ASP A 225 2.51 0.31 -22.93
N ALA A 226 3.74 -0.21 -22.91
CA ALA A 226 3.98 -1.63 -22.74
C ALA A 226 3.49 -2.11 -21.37
N PHE A 227 3.85 -1.39 -20.30
CA PHE A 227 3.45 -1.75 -18.93
C PHE A 227 1.93 -1.71 -18.75
N TRP A 228 1.26 -0.73 -19.34
CA TRP A 228 -0.20 -0.66 -19.37
C TRP A 228 -0.84 -1.91 -19.97
N GLY A 229 -0.31 -2.38 -21.11
CA GLY A 229 -0.76 -3.64 -21.71
C GLY A 229 -0.63 -4.83 -20.75
N PHE A 230 0.50 -4.94 -20.03
CA PHE A 230 0.75 -5.99 -19.05
C PHE A 230 -0.18 -5.87 -17.84
N TYR A 231 -0.41 -4.66 -17.34
CA TYR A 231 -1.29 -4.39 -16.21
C TYR A 231 -2.73 -4.78 -16.52
N GLN A 232 -3.22 -4.42 -17.72
CA GLN A 232 -4.57 -4.80 -18.18
C GLN A 232 -4.75 -6.31 -18.30
N ASP A 233 -3.81 -7.00 -18.93
CA ASP A 233 -3.88 -8.45 -19.11
C ASP A 233 -3.90 -9.19 -17.76
N THR A 234 -3.04 -8.80 -16.83
CA THR A 234 -3.02 -9.38 -15.47
C THR A 234 -4.31 -9.06 -14.69
N GLY A 235 -4.82 -7.83 -14.82
CA GLY A 235 -6.07 -7.41 -14.19
C GLY A 235 -7.26 -8.23 -14.67
N SER A 236 -7.41 -8.38 -15.99
CA SER A 236 -8.51 -9.11 -16.60
C SER A 236 -8.51 -10.60 -16.22
N ARG A 237 -7.33 -11.21 -16.07
CA ARG A 237 -7.19 -12.62 -15.68
C ARG A 237 -7.48 -12.89 -14.19
N LYS A 238 -7.23 -11.90 -13.30
CA LYS A 238 -7.32 -12.12 -11.84
C LYS A 238 -8.50 -11.43 -11.16
N TRP A 239 -8.83 -10.20 -11.56
CA TRP A 239 -9.67 -9.30 -10.77
C TRP A 239 -10.81 -8.64 -11.57
N GLY A 240 -10.91 -8.91 -12.86
CA GLY A 240 -11.84 -8.21 -13.76
C GLY A 240 -11.24 -6.91 -14.30
N THR A 241 -11.82 -5.75 -13.98
CA THR A 241 -11.33 -4.46 -14.49
C THR A 241 -10.20 -3.91 -13.62
N PRO A 242 -9.04 -3.53 -14.23
CA PRO A 242 -7.98 -2.81 -13.52
C PRO A 242 -8.46 -1.49 -12.90
N TYR A 243 -7.98 -1.15 -11.72
CA TYR A 243 -8.40 0.07 -11.00
C TYR A 243 -7.82 1.36 -11.59
N LEU A 244 -6.56 1.33 -12.06
CA LEU A 244 -5.89 2.50 -12.61
C LEU A 244 -6.21 2.65 -14.09
N SER A 245 -6.35 3.89 -14.54
CA SER A 245 -6.50 4.21 -15.96
C SER A 245 -5.14 4.38 -16.67
N ARG A 246 -5.11 4.41 -18.01
CA ARG A 246 -3.85 4.71 -18.73
C ARG A 246 -3.32 6.11 -18.39
N ALA A 247 -4.23 7.08 -18.21
CA ALA A 247 -3.88 8.45 -17.85
C ALA A 247 -3.15 8.57 -16.50
N PHE A 248 -3.36 7.64 -15.56
CA PHE A 248 -2.60 7.61 -14.31
C PHE A 248 -1.09 7.49 -14.58
N PHE A 249 -0.69 6.62 -15.50
CA PHE A 249 0.73 6.44 -15.83
C PHE A 249 1.32 7.65 -16.57
N ASP A 250 0.49 8.42 -17.29
CA ASP A 250 0.92 9.70 -17.84
C ASP A 250 1.19 10.74 -16.75
N CYS A 251 0.34 10.79 -15.73
CA CYS A 251 0.56 11.64 -14.56
C CYS A 251 1.84 11.23 -13.82
N VAL A 252 2.09 9.92 -13.63
CA VAL A 252 3.34 9.42 -13.03
C VAL A 252 4.55 9.83 -13.85
N GLN A 253 4.49 9.69 -15.18
CA GLN A 253 5.57 10.13 -16.07
C GLN A 253 5.86 11.63 -15.95
N ALA A 254 4.83 12.44 -15.82
CA ALA A 254 4.97 13.89 -15.76
C ALA A 254 5.50 14.41 -14.42
N THR A 255 5.11 13.79 -13.30
CA THR A 255 5.30 14.37 -11.96
C THR A 255 6.04 13.47 -10.97
N MET A 256 6.20 12.16 -11.23
CA MET A 256 6.66 11.16 -10.27
C MET A 256 7.63 10.14 -10.86
N ARG A 257 8.16 10.34 -12.06
CA ARG A 257 9.06 9.35 -12.69
C ARG A 257 10.32 9.07 -11.87
N ASP A 258 10.78 10.06 -11.09
CA ASP A 258 11.94 9.90 -10.20
C ASP A 258 11.61 9.08 -8.94
N ASP A 259 10.32 8.95 -8.60
CA ASP A 259 9.82 8.10 -7.52
C ASP A 259 9.38 6.72 -8.01
N ALA A 260 9.45 6.46 -9.32
CA ALA A 260 9.09 5.18 -9.91
C ALA A 260 10.33 4.35 -10.24
N LEU A 261 10.26 3.06 -9.94
CA LEU A 261 11.19 2.03 -10.43
C LEU A 261 10.40 1.05 -11.29
N LEU A 262 10.64 1.09 -12.59
CA LEU A 262 10.03 0.19 -13.56
C LEU A 262 11.05 -0.86 -14.00
N VAL A 263 10.88 -2.10 -13.54
CA VAL A 263 11.71 -3.23 -13.94
C VAL A 263 11.06 -3.92 -15.14
N LEU A 264 11.72 -3.87 -16.29
CA LEU A 264 11.22 -4.45 -17.54
C LEU A 264 12.10 -5.61 -18.01
N ALA A 265 11.47 -6.64 -18.56
CA ALA A 265 12.13 -7.72 -19.30
C ALA A 265 11.88 -7.55 -20.79
N PHE A 266 12.95 -7.64 -21.59
CA PHE A 266 12.91 -7.45 -23.03
C PHE A 266 13.36 -8.72 -23.77
N ASP A 267 12.60 -9.07 -24.81
CA ASP A 267 13.02 -9.98 -25.87
C ASP A 267 13.54 -9.13 -27.05
N GLY A 268 14.86 -9.05 -27.21
CA GLY A 268 15.49 -8.05 -28.07
C GLY A 268 15.15 -6.62 -27.63
N SER A 269 14.39 -5.89 -28.46
CA SER A 269 13.91 -4.53 -28.15
C SER A 269 12.44 -4.50 -27.65
N ARG A 270 11.75 -5.64 -27.66
CA ARG A 270 10.32 -5.74 -27.30
C ARG A 270 10.17 -6.03 -25.81
N PRO A 271 9.51 -5.17 -25.01
CA PRO A 271 9.19 -5.49 -23.63
C PRO A 271 8.13 -6.61 -23.57
N VAL A 272 8.36 -7.61 -22.73
CA VAL A 272 7.49 -8.79 -22.57
C VAL A 272 6.91 -8.94 -21.18
N ALA A 273 7.52 -8.31 -20.16
CA ALA A 273 7.04 -8.32 -18.79
C ALA A 273 7.53 -7.09 -18.03
N GLY A 274 6.83 -6.72 -16.96
CA GLY A 274 7.23 -5.59 -16.13
C GLY A 274 6.71 -5.65 -14.70
N ALA A 275 7.49 -5.05 -13.79
CA ALA A 275 7.11 -4.80 -12.40
C ALA A 275 7.29 -3.32 -12.09
N LEU A 276 6.22 -2.67 -11.60
CA LEU A 276 6.22 -1.29 -11.15
C LEU A 276 6.37 -1.24 -9.64
N ASN A 277 7.34 -0.45 -9.19
CA ASN A 277 7.56 -0.13 -7.80
C ASN A 277 7.56 1.39 -7.62
N PHE A 278 7.25 1.86 -6.40
CA PHE A 278 7.47 3.25 -5.99
C PHE A 278 8.57 3.33 -4.94
N ILE A 279 9.35 4.41 -5.00
CA ILE A 279 10.54 4.60 -4.19
C ILE A 279 10.20 5.61 -3.09
N GLY A 280 10.15 5.15 -1.83
CA GLY A 280 10.15 5.99 -0.65
C GLY A 280 11.58 6.33 -0.21
N ARG A 281 11.72 7.03 0.91
CA ARG A 281 13.03 7.40 1.46
C ARG A 281 13.85 6.18 1.88
N ASP A 282 13.21 5.22 2.51
CA ASP A 282 13.82 4.03 3.13
C ASP A 282 13.20 2.72 2.66
N THR A 283 12.11 2.78 1.89
CA THR A 283 11.31 1.63 1.48
C THR A 283 11.06 1.63 -0.02
N LEU A 284 11.22 0.47 -0.65
CA LEU A 284 10.75 0.21 -2.01
C LEU A 284 9.40 -0.49 -1.96
N PHE A 285 8.40 0.10 -2.59
CA PHE A 285 7.03 -0.41 -2.60
C PHE A 285 6.70 -1.09 -3.92
N GLY A 286 6.74 -2.43 -3.97
CA GLY A 286 6.28 -3.22 -5.11
C GLY A 286 4.76 -3.12 -5.28
N ARG A 287 4.31 -2.75 -6.48
CA ARG A 287 2.88 -2.43 -6.69
C ARG A 287 2.20 -3.33 -7.71
N TYR A 288 2.65 -3.32 -8.92
CA TYR A 288 1.96 -4.00 -10.01
C TYR A 288 2.94 -4.82 -10.83
N TRP A 289 2.44 -5.95 -11.33
CA TRP A 289 3.15 -6.85 -12.21
C TRP A 289 2.26 -7.25 -13.39
N GLY A 290 2.87 -7.45 -14.53
CA GLY A 290 2.22 -8.09 -15.66
C GLY A 290 3.20 -8.57 -16.71
N CYS A 291 2.71 -9.41 -17.62
CA CYS A 291 3.50 -9.95 -18.71
C CYS A 291 2.59 -10.28 -19.90
N SER A 292 3.11 -10.18 -21.12
CA SER A 292 2.48 -10.66 -22.34
C SER A 292 2.80 -12.14 -22.63
N GLU A 293 3.88 -12.65 -22.03
CA GLU A 293 4.39 -14.00 -22.22
C GLU A 293 4.76 -14.60 -20.87
N ASP A 294 4.46 -15.91 -20.69
CA ASP A 294 4.80 -16.62 -19.46
C ASP A 294 6.19 -17.26 -19.58
N HIS A 295 7.10 -16.80 -18.74
CA HIS A 295 8.46 -17.34 -18.64
C HIS A 295 8.68 -17.88 -17.23
N PRO A 296 9.22 -19.10 -17.08
CA PRO A 296 9.45 -19.70 -15.76
C PRO A 296 10.30 -18.79 -14.85
N CYS A 297 9.83 -18.58 -13.62
CA CYS A 297 10.47 -17.77 -12.57
C CYS A 297 10.62 -16.26 -12.86
N LEU A 298 10.20 -15.76 -14.03
CA LEU A 298 10.35 -14.34 -14.39
C LEU A 298 9.61 -13.41 -13.41
N HIS A 299 8.40 -13.80 -12.97
CA HIS A 299 7.67 -13.08 -11.94
C HIS A 299 8.49 -12.91 -10.66
N PHE A 300 9.17 -13.95 -10.19
CA PHE A 300 9.99 -13.88 -8.99
C PHE A 300 11.23 -13.02 -9.19
N GLU A 301 11.85 -13.12 -10.36
CA GLU A 301 13.02 -12.30 -10.70
C GLU A 301 12.66 -10.81 -10.69
N LEU A 302 11.58 -10.40 -11.38
CA LEU A 302 11.26 -8.97 -11.51
C LEU A 302 10.65 -8.37 -10.25
N CYS A 303 9.74 -9.11 -9.58
CA CYS A 303 8.98 -8.57 -8.44
C CYS A 303 9.72 -8.66 -7.12
N TYR A 304 10.64 -9.62 -6.95
CA TYR A 304 11.29 -9.85 -5.65
C TYR A 304 12.80 -9.69 -5.72
N TYR A 305 13.48 -10.37 -6.65
CA TYR A 305 14.95 -10.37 -6.64
C TYR A 305 15.54 -9.07 -7.15
N GLN A 306 14.98 -8.51 -8.21
CA GLN A 306 15.38 -7.20 -8.70
C GLN A 306 15.04 -6.08 -7.71
N ALA A 307 13.91 -6.19 -7.00
CA ALA A 307 13.52 -5.24 -5.96
C ALA A 307 14.51 -5.27 -4.77
N ILE A 308 14.91 -6.46 -4.32
CA ILE A 308 15.90 -6.63 -3.24
C ILE A 308 17.29 -6.12 -3.70
N ASP A 309 17.73 -6.52 -4.89
CA ASP A 309 19.00 -6.05 -5.47
C ASP A 309 19.04 -4.52 -5.51
N TRP A 310 17.97 -3.91 -6.02
CA TRP A 310 17.88 -2.46 -6.15
C TRP A 310 17.85 -1.77 -4.79
N ALA A 311 17.10 -2.32 -3.84
CA ALA A 311 17.01 -1.78 -2.47
C ALA A 311 18.37 -1.81 -1.77
N ILE A 312 19.12 -2.91 -1.87
CA ILE A 312 20.47 -3.03 -1.31
C ILE A 312 21.39 -1.99 -1.96
N ALA A 313 21.41 -1.93 -3.30
CA ALA A 313 22.29 -1.03 -4.05
C ALA A 313 22.03 0.46 -3.76
N ASN A 314 20.79 0.82 -3.35
CA ASN A 314 20.39 2.18 -3.04
C ASN A 314 20.27 2.46 -1.53
N GLY A 315 20.71 1.54 -0.67
CA GLY A 315 20.76 1.71 0.79
C GLY A 315 19.38 1.78 1.44
N LEU A 316 18.34 1.19 0.80
CA LEU A 316 17.02 1.11 1.41
C LEU A 316 16.97 0.02 2.48
N SER A 317 16.17 0.27 3.50
CA SER A 317 16.01 -0.64 4.63
C SER A 317 14.93 -1.69 4.42
N ARG A 318 13.98 -1.48 3.47
CA ARG A 318 12.81 -2.34 3.33
C ARG A 318 12.34 -2.49 1.87
N VAL A 319 11.74 -3.65 1.57
CA VAL A 319 10.93 -3.86 0.37
C VAL A 319 9.56 -4.40 0.79
N GLU A 320 8.50 -3.68 0.43
CA GLU A 320 7.11 -4.14 0.55
C GLU A 320 6.63 -4.67 -0.81
N ALA A 321 6.17 -5.92 -0.84
CA ALA A 321 5.82 -6.59 -2.10
C ALA A 321 4.31 -6.80 -2.28
N GLY A 322 3.47 -5.88 -1.74
CA GLY A 322 2.01 -5.93 -1.83
C GLY A 322 1.34 -6.92 -0.87
N ALA A 323 0.00 -7.00 -0.91
CA ALA A 323 -0.81 -7.60 0.14
C ALA A 323 -0.83 -9.14 0.20
N GLN A 324 -0.56 -9.85 -0.89
CA GLN A 324 -0.80 -11.30 -0.96
C GLN A 324 0.44 -12.11 -1.34
N GLY A 325 0.48 -13.38 -0.93
CA GLY A 325 1.40 -14.39 -1.43
C GLY A 325 2.36 -14.99 -0.41
N GLU A 326 1.98 -16.12 0.18
CA GLU A 326 2.83 -16.92 1.10
C GLU A 326 4.17 -17.36 0.47
N HIS A 327 4.23 -17.45 -0.88
CA HIS A 327 5.47 -17.74 -1.59
C HIS A 327 6.58 -16.70 -1.36
N LYS A 328 6.25 -15.51 -0.86
CA LYS A 328 7.20 -14.46 -0.46
C LYS A 328 8.06 -14.90 0.73
N LEU A 329 7.48 -15.65 1.67
CA LEU A 329 8.20 -16.17 2.85
C LEU A 329 9.46 -16.93 2.42
N ALA A 330 9.34 -17.81 1.42
CA ALA A 330 10.46 -18.60 0.93
C ALA A 330 11.60 -17.73 0.33
N ARG A 331 11.36 -16.46 0.04
CA ARG A 331 12.25 -15.50 -0.64
C ARG A 331 12.75 -14.39 0.28
N GLY A 332 12.60 -14.56 1.59
CA GLY A 332 13.16 -13.63 2.57
C GLY A 332 12.21 -12.56 3.09
N TYR A 333 10.96 -12.53 2.62
CA TYR A 333 9.96 -11.63 3.14
C TYR A 333 9.28 -12.25 4.36
N LEU A 334 9.33 -11.59 5.49
CA LEU A 334 8.71 -12.06 6.73
C LEU A 334 7.33 -11.44 6.93
N PRO A 335 6.43 -12.14 7.66
CA PRO A 335 5.14 -11.57 8.01
C PRO A 335 5.34 -10.36 8.92
N THR A 336 4.64 -9.28 8.61
CA THR A 336 4.70 -8.01 9.33
C THR A 336 3.28 -7.56 9.62
N PRO A 337 2.95 -7.15 10.86
CA PRO A 337 1.63 -6.64 11.18
C PRO A 337 1.34 -5.35 10.42
N VAL A 338 0.09 -5.19 9.99
CA VAL A 338 -0.44 -3.95 9.44
C VAL A 338 -1.70 -3.56 10.18
N HIS A 339 -1.86 -2.27 10.42
CA HIS A 339 -2.87 -1.73 11.32
C HIS A 339 -3.97 -1.01 10.54
N SER A 340 -5.18 -1.15 11.04
CA SER A 340 -6.33 -0.35 10.59
C SER A 340 -7.24 -0.04 11.76
N LEU A 341 -7.99 1.05 11.63
CA LEU A 341 -8.93 1.52 12.64
C LEU A 341 -10.32 1.63 12.02
N HIS A 342 -11.35 1.23 12.77
CA HIS A 342 -12.70 1.15 12.29
C HIS A 342 -13.67 1.73 13.31
N TRP A 343 -14.41 2.78 12.92
CA TRP A 343 -15.53 3.29 13.67
C TRP A 343 -16.83 2.89 12.96
N ILE A 344 -17.78 2.34 13.71
CA ILE A 344 -19.06 1.83 13.19
C ILE A 344 -20.17 2.58 13.91
N ALA A 345 -21.10 3.17 13.15
CA ALA A 345 -22.16 4.01 13.69
C ALA A 345 -23.15 3.21 14.57
N ASP A 346 -23.60 2.03 14.11
CA ASP A 346 -24.52 1.18 14.85
C ASP A 346 -23.81 0.52 16.06
N PRO A 347 -24.27 0.78 17.30
CA PRO A 347 -23.60 0.25 18.50
C PRO A 347 -23.67 -1.27 18.64
N ALA A 348 -24.76 -1.89 18.15
CA ALA A 348 -24.95 -3.34 18.26
C ALA A 348 -24.00 -4.04 17.28
N PHE A 349 -23.90 -3.52 16.05
CA PHE A 349 -22.99 -4.02 15.05
C PHE A 349 -21.54 -3.76 15.43
N ARG A 350 -21.20 -2.57 15.96
CA ARG A 350 -19.86 -2.26 16.52
C ARG A 350 -19.45 -3.27 17.58
N GLY A 351 -20.37 -3.61 18.51
CA GLY A 351 -20.13 -4.63 19.53
C GLY A 351 -19.90 -6.04 18.95
N ALA A 352 -20.59 -6.39 17.88
CA ALA A 352 -20.38 -7.68 17.21
C ALA A 352 -19.00 -7.73 16.53
N VAL A 353 -18.62 -6.69 15.79
CA VAL A 353 -17.31 -6.57 15.17
C VAL A 353 -16.19 -6.54 16.20
N ALA A 354 -16.37 -5.84 17.34
CA ALA A 354 -15.38 -5.81 18.40
C ALA A 354 -15.07 -7.21 18.96
N ARG A 355 -16.08 -8.05 19.16
CA ARG A 355 -15.88 -9.45 19.59
C ARG A 355 -15.16 -10.28 18.55
N TYR A 356 -15.53 -10.13 17.28
CA TYR A 356 -14.86 -10.81 16.17
C TYR A 356 -13.38 -10.45 16.09
N LEU A 357 -13.03 -9.16 16.24
CA LEU A 357 -11.66 -8.67 16.16
C LEU A 357 -10.76 -9.19 17.29
N VAL A 358 -11.31 -9.56 18.45
CA VAL A 358 -10.53 -10.20 19.52
C VAL A 358 -9.99 -11.57 19.07
N GLU A 359 -10.85 -12.37 18.44
CA GLU A 359 -10.47 -13.70 17.95
C GLU A 359 -9.59 -13.61 16.71
N GLU A 360 -9.90 -12.69 15.76
CA GLU A 360 -9.09 -12.46 14.56
C GLU A 360 -7.66 -12.06 14.95
N ARG A 361 -7.49 -11.13 15.90
CA ARG A 361 -6.16 -10.69 16.36
C ARG A 361 -5.33 -11.83 16.90
N ARG A 362 -5.92 -12.69 17.77
CA ARG A 362 -5.21 -13.86 18.30
C ARG A 362 -4.75 -14.80 17.21
N ALA A 363 -5.60 -15.03 16.21
CA ALA A 363 -5.26 -15.89 15.07
C ALA A 363 -4.12 -15.28 14.23
N VAL A 364 -4.15 -13.97 13.96
CA VAL A 364 -3.11 -13.26 13.21
C VAL A 364 -1.78 -13.27 13.96
N ASP A 365 -1.78 -12.99 15.27
CA ASP A 365 -0.57 -13.01 16.09
C ASP A 365 0.08 -14.39 16.06
N GLN A 366 -0.72 -15.44 16.23
CA GLN A 366 -0.24 -16.83 16.16
C GLN A 366 0.28 -17.20 14.77
N GLU A 367 -0.40 -16.75 13.71
CA GLU A 367 0.04 -16.99 12.33
C GLU A 367 1.38 -16.28 12.03
N ILE A 368 1.56 -15.03 12.47
CA ILE A 368 2.82 -14.30 12.35
C ILE A 368 3.95 -15.04 13.07
N GLU A 369 3.71 -15.50 14.29
CA GLU A 369 4.70 -16.26 15.06
C GLU A 369 5.11 -17.55 14.34
N VAL A 370 4.13 -18.35 13.91
CA VAL A 370 4.37 -19.60 13.17
C VAL A 370 5.13 -19.35 11.87
N LEU A 371 4.68 -18.42 11.04
CA LEU A 371 5.32 -18.13 9.76
C LEU A 371 6.73 -17.57 9.94
N THR A 372 6.96 -16.75 10.95
CA THR A 372 8.30 -16.23 11.28
C THR A 372 9.25 -17.37 11.67
N ALA A 373 8.79 -18.32 12.48
CA ALA A 373 9.57 -19.51 12.86
C ALA A 373 9.90 -20.42 11.67
N TYR A 374 9.04 -20.45 10.64
CA TYR A 374 9.26 -21.15 9.37
C TYR A 374 9.97 -20.30 8.31
N GLY A 375 10.43 -19.10 8.66
CA GLY A 375 11.17 -18.21 7.79
C GLY A 375 12.37 -18.86 7.11
N PRO A 376 12.88 -18.26 6.03
CA PRO A 376 13.92 -18.88 5.20
C PRO A 376 15.32 -18.77 5.79
N PHE A 377 15.50 -17.99 6.84
CA PHE A 377 16.79 -17.66 7.43
C PHE A 377 17.41 -18.86 8.17
N ARG A 378 18.72 -18.78 8.36
CA ARG A 378 19.43 -19.79 9.18
C ARG A 378 18.93 -19.69 10.62
N ARG A 379 18.67 -20.82 11.24
CA ARG A 379 18.53 -20.86 12.69
C ARG A 379 19.92 -20.64 13.26
N VAL A 380 20.07 -19.64 14.10
CA VAL A 380 21.24 -19.52 14.97
C VAL A 380 20.98 -20.61 16.03
N ASP A 381 21.75 -21.70 15.97
CA ASP A 381 21.76 -22.64 17.09
C ASP A 381 22.17 -21.80 18.30
N SER A 382 21.27 -21.66 19.27
CA SER A 382 21.63 -21.14 20.57
C SER A 382 22.67 -22.11 21.12
N GLU A 383 23.92 -21.71 21.02
CA GLU A 383 24.98 -22.35 21.80
C GLU A 383 24.58 -22.22 23.26
N ASP A 384 24.48 -23.37 23.94
CA ASP A 384 24.24 -23.58 25.37
C ASP A 384 25.23 -22.80 26.24
#